data_bbc1e6bd08b272a85855e385e6beb869
#
_entry.id   bbc1e6bd08b272a85855e385e6beb869
#
_cell.length_a   1.000
_cell.length_b   1.000
_cell.length_c   1.000
_cell.angle_alpha   90.00
_cell.angle_beta   90.00
_cell.angle_gamma   90.00
#
_symmetry.space_group_name_H-M   'P 1'
#
loop_
_entity.id
_entity.type
_entity.pdbx_description
1 polymer ?
#
loop_
_entity_poly.entity_id
_entity_poly.type
_entity_poly.pdbx_seq_one_letter_code
_entity_poly.pdbx_strand_id
1 'polypeptide(L)'
;MCIRDSTYAMSLLAEIANRMGYFDDAEFLLQKAVEFSPNDGELRLKYASVLRKKQKFVQTMEQVNILCEQFPDNLNYQAQRASEIMQNGDHESAISILERVLKSNPYNFSVLTSKGHAEKTLGKADQAIESYKNAYKIKPDHGEAFFSLANLKTYQFSEVEMDNMRLQVERVDLSLREKAYFHFALAQGCEFNQEYEEAFYHLEQGNKIKNSQSQYSVRRMSDELQAQINVCDESFFEQLGEGGYGALDPIFILGLPRAGSTLIEQILASHSMIDGTLELPNILSIAQSLRGDDIYGNLGLYPKSMSDLTEEKRKNLGKKYIQDTQIHRKGAPRFTDKMPNNFRHIGLIHTILPNAKIIDARRYPLDCCFSMFKQLFAQGQEFSYGLSEAGSYYNDYIKLMQHWDDVLPKKVLRVNNEDLISDLEGQVTRILTFLELPFEEECISFYKTERSVRTASSEQVRKPVNKEGMGRWKPYAKHLKPLLEVLDSNLLLEEDIELIKGQ
;
A
#
# COMPACT_ATOMS: atom_id res chain seq x y z
N MET A 1 -38.12 -8.54 -25.01
CA MET A 1 -36.70 -8.39 -24.72
C MET A 1 -36.50 -8.77 -23.26
N CYS A 2 -35.89 -9.93 -23.03
CA CYS A 2 -35.68 -10.45 -21.68
C CYS A 2 -34.59 -9.61 -20.99
N ILE A 3 -34.77 -9.28 -19.72
CA ILE A 3 -33.73 -8.53 -18.93
C ILE A 3 -32.38 -9.25 -18.97
N ARG A 4 -32.40 -10.58 -19.17
CA ARG A 4 -31.19 -11.43 -19.26
C ARG A 4 -30.33 -11.16 -20.49
N ASP A 5 -30.84 -10.51 -21.54
CA ASP A 5 -30.11 -10.29 -22.80
C ASP A 5 -29.72 -8.82 -22.99
N SER A 6 -30.03 -7.97 -22.01
CA SER A 6 -29.70 -6.54 -22.04
C SER A 6 -28.34 -6.29 -21.45
N THR A 7 -27.34 -6.01 -22.30
CA THR A 7 -25.98 -5.64 -21.87
C THR A 7 -25.97 -4.41 -20.97
N TYR A 8 -26.89 -3.47 -21.18
CA TYR A 8 -27.10 -2.31 -20.31
C TYR A 8 -27.52 -2.71 -18.89
N ALA A 9 -28.50 -3.62 -18.76
CA ALA A 9 -28.96 -4.11 -17.46
C ALA A 9 -27.84 -4.87 -16.74
N MET A 10 -27.10 -5.73 -17.47
CA MET A 10 -25.93 -6.43 -16.92
C MET A 10 -24.85 -5.45 -16.43
N SER A 11 -24.57 -4.38 -17.19
CA SER A 11 -23.61 -3.36 -16.81
C SER A 11 -24.03 -2.61 -15.54
N LEU A 12 -25.31 -2.25 -15.39
CA LEU A 12 -25.81 -1.58 -14.18
C LEU A 12 -25.76 -2.50 -12.95
N LEU A 13 -26.20 -3.76 -13.10
CA LEU A 13 -26.13 -4.73 -12.02
C LEU A 13 -24.69 -5.01 -11.60
N ALA A 14 -23.77 -5.11 -12.57
CA ALA A 14 -22.36 -5.28 -12.29
C ALA A 14 -21.77 -4.06 -11.58
N GLU A 15 -22.22 -2.84 -11.90
CA GLU A 15 -21.79 -1.63 -11.20
C GLU A 15 -22.27 -1.64 -9.74
N ILE A 16 -23.49 -2.02 -9.48
CA ILE A 16 -24.05 -2.18 -8.13
C ILE A 16 -23.26 -3.26 -7.38
N ALA A 17 -23.08 -4.44 -7.96
CA ALA A 17 -22.31 -5.53 -7.37
C ALA A 17 -20.87 -5.09 -7.04
N ASN A 18 -20.21 -4.38 -7.96
CA ASN A 18 -18.88 -3.85 -7.77
C ASN A 18 -18.80 -2.80 -6.63
N ARG A 19 -19.80 -1.94 -6.47
CA ARG A 19 -19.88 -0.98 -5.34
C ARG A 19 -20.14 -1.67 -4.01
N MET A 20 -20.88 -2.77 -4.01
CA MET A 20 -21.17 -3.57 -2.82
C MET A 20 -20.07 -4.57 -2.47
N GLY A 21 -19.02 -4.68 -3.30
CA GLY A 21 -17.90 -5.60 -3.08
C GLY A 21 -18.14 -7.02 -3.61
N TYR A 22 -19.27 -7.30 -4.29
CA TYR A 22 -19.57 -8.59 -4.94
C TYR A 22 -18.84 -8.71 -6.29
N PHE A 23 -17.52 -8.84 -6.21
CA PHE A 23 -16.67 -8.80 -7.41
C PHE A 23 -16.85 -10.03 -8.32
N ASP A 24 -17.26 -11.18 -7.77
CA ASP A 24 -17.53 -12.39 -8.57
C ASP A 24 -18.75 -12.20 -9.46
N ASP A 25 -19.83 -11.66 -8.90
CA ASP A 25 -21.04 -11.35 -9.65
C ASP A 25 -20.79 -10.25 -10.69
N ALA A 26 -20.03 -9.21 -10.30
CA ALA A 26 -19.65 -8.14 -11.22
C ALA A 26 -18.82 -8.66 -12.40
N GLU A 27 -17.86 -9.54 -12.15
CA GLU A 27 -17.05 -10.20 -13.17
C GLU A 27 -17.93 -11.02 -14.11
N PHE A 28 -18.78 -11.89 -13.56
CA PHE A 28 -19.65 -12.74 -14.35
C PHE A 28 -20.59 -11.92 -15.28
N LEU A 29 -21.23 -10.90 -14.72
CA LEU A 29 -22.13 -10.03 -15.47
C LEU A 29 -21.43 -9.27 -16.59
N LEU A 30 -20.23 -8.72 -16.32
CA LEU A 30 -19.47 -7.96 -17.32
C LEU A 30 -18.85 -8.87 -18.37
N GLN A 31 -18.40 -10.07 -17.99
CA GLN A 31 -17.94 -11.07 -18.94
C GLN A 31 -19.07 -11.39 -19.95
N LYS A 32 -20.28 -11.67 -19.46
CA LYS A 32 -21.44 -11.95 -20.33
C LYS A 32 -21.81 -10.72 -21.17
N ALA A 33 -21.80 -9.53 -20.61
CA ALA A 33 -22.07 -8.31 -21.36
C ALA A 33 -21.09 -8.11 -22.52
N VAL A 34 -19.80 -8.36 -22.30
CA VAL A 34 -18.74 -8.26 -23.32
C VAL A 34 -18.88 -9.38 -24.37
N GLU A 35 -19.31 -10.60 -23.97
CA GLU A 35 -19.61 -11.68 -24.92
C GLU A 35 -20.77 -11.30 -25.88
N PHE A 36 -21.82 -10.63 -25.37
CA PHE A 36 -22.95 -10.17 -26.19
C PHE A 36 -22.65 -8.91 -27.02
N SER A 37 -21.75 -8.06 -26.55
CA SER A 37 -21.37 -6.81 -27.21
C SER A 37 -19.86 -6.65 -27.27
N PRO A 38 -19.13 -7.45 -28.07
CA PRO A 38 -17.66 -7.51 -28.07
C PRO A 38 -16.99 -6.22 -28.56
N ASN A 39 -17.73 -5.37 -29.28
CA ASN A 39 -17.24 -4.10 -29.82
C ASN A 39 -17.59 -2.90 -28.92
N ASP A 40 -18.21 -3.12 -27.75
CA ASP A 40 -18.47 -2.07 -26.78
C ASP A 40 -17.23 -1.86 -25.89
N GLY A 41 -16.47 -0.81 -26.20
CA GLY A 41 -15.24 -0.50 -25.48
C GLY A 41 -15.49 -0.08 -24.02
N GLU A 42 -16.63 0.52 -23.70
CA GLU A 42 -16.95 0.94 -22.34
C GLU A 42 -17.25 -0.27 -21.44
N LEU A 43 -18.01 -1.24 -21.93
CA LEU A 43 -18.24 -2.51 -21.21
C LEU A 43 -16.93 -3.24 -20.94
N ARG A 44 -16.05 -3.32 -21.96
CA ARG A 44 -14.74 -3.99 -21.82
C ARG A 44 -13.87 -3.27 -20.82
N LEU A 45 -13.88 -1.93 -20.79
CA LEU A 45 -13.13 -1.16 -19.79
C LEU A 45 -13.65 -1.40 -18.36
N LYS A 46 -14.97 -1.47 -18.18
CA LYS A 46 -15.57 -1.84 -16.88
C LYS A 46 -15.17 -3.26 -16.47
N TYR A 47 -15.16 -4.20 -17.42
CA TYR A 47 -14.71 -5.58 -17.16
C TYR A 47 -13.25 -5.63 -16.73
N ALA A 48 -12.35 -4.96 -17.46
CA ALA A 48 -10.95 -4.83 -17.08
C ALA A 48 -10.78 -4.23 -15.67
N SER A 49 -11.59 -3.23 -15.31
CA SER A 49 -11.57 -2.62 -13.97
C SER A 49 -11.95 -3.61 -12.85
N VAL A 50 -12.94 -4.48 -13.07
CA VAL A 50 -13.32 -5.52 -12.09
C VAL A 50 -12.26 -6.61 -11.99
N LEU A 51 -11.72 -7.06 -13.12
CA LEU A 51 -10.60 -8.02 -13.15
C LEU A 51 -9.40 -7.50 -12.37
N ARG A 52 -9.05 -6.22 -12.52
CA ARG A 52 -7.98 -5.58 -11.75
C ARG A 52 -8.26 -5.59 -10.25
N LYS A 53 -9.48 -5.28 -9.81
CA LYS A 53 -9.86 -5.35 -8.39
C LYS A 53 -9.72 -6.76 -7.84
N LYS A 54 -9.98 -7.77 -8.65
CA LYS A 54 -9.78 -9.19 -8.33
C LYS A 54 -8.33 -9.67 -8.51
N GLN A 55 -7.39 -8.76 -8.78
CA GLN A 55 -5.96 -9.06 -8.99
C GLN A 55 -5.68 -10.01 -10.18
N LYS A 56 -6.59 -10.08 -11.13
CA LYS A 56 -6.45 -10.90 -12.35
C LYS A 56 -5.69 -10.13 -13.43
N PHE A 57 -4.42 -9.79 -13.15
CA PHE A 57 -3.62 -8.87 -13.97
C PHE A 57 -3.44 -9.32 -15.41
N VAL A 58 -3.20 -10.61 -15.65
CA VAL A 58 -3.06 -11.16 -17.02
C VAL A 58 -4.33 -10.92 -17.81
N GLN A 59 -5.48 -11.29 -17.24
CA GLN A 59 -6.80 -11.10 -17.89
C GLN A 59 -7.12 -9.62 -18.07
N THR A 60 -6.77 -8.77 -17.10
CA THR A 60 -6.90 -7.31 -17.23
C THR A 60 -6.14 -6.79 -18.44
N MET A 61 -4.87 -7.18 -18.59
CA MET A 61 -4.03 -6.79 -19.72
C MET A 61 -4.58 -7.28 -21.07
N GLU A 62 -5.10 -8.52 -21.12
CA GLU A 62 -5.76 -9.04 -22.33
C GLU A 62 -6.93 -8.14 -22.75
N GLN A 63 -7.84 -7.78 -21.82
CA GLN A 63 -8.98 -6.92 -22.13
C GLN A 63 -8.56 -5.52 -22.61
N VAL A 64 -7.55 -4.94 -21.96
CA VAL A 64 -7.05 -3.60 -22.34
C VAL A 64 -6.28 -3.63 -23.67
N ASN A 65 -5.55 -4.72 -23.98
CA ASN A 65 -4.91 -4.88 -25.29
C ASN A 65 -5.96 -4.97 -26.40
N ILE A 66 -7.03 -5.77 -26.22
CA ILE A 66 -8.15 -5.85 -27.18
C ILE A 66 -8.77 -4.47 -27.39
N LEU A 67 -8.97 -3.67 -26.33
CA LEU A 67 -9.46 -2.28 -26.46
C LEU A 67 -8.58 -1.42 -27.35
N CYS A 68 -7.27 -1.47 -27.14
CA CYS A 68 -6.32 -0.69 -27.92
C CYS A 68 -6.19 -1.16 -29.38
N GLU A 69 -6.42 -2.45 -29.64
CA GLU A 69 -6.46 -3.00 -30.99
C GLU A 69 -7.74 -2.61 -31.73
N GLN A 70 -8.90 -2.65 -31.05
CA GLN A 70 -10.19 -2.26 -31.63
C GLN A 70 -10.31 -0.75 -31.83
N PHE A 71 -9.69 0.04 -30.96
CA PHE A 71 -9.78 1.50 -30.95
C PHE A 71 -8.39 2.14 -30.87
N PRO A 72 -7.52 1.98 -31.90
CA PRO A 72 -6.11 2.40 -31.85
C PRO A 72 -5.92 3.91 -31.66
N ASP A 73 -6.84 4.72 -32.13
CA ASP A 73 -6.80 6.19 -32.04
C ASP A 73 -7.41 6.74 -30.76
N ASN A 74 -7.97 5.88 -29.91
CA ASN A 74 -8.55 6.32 -28.64
C ASN A 74 -7.45 6.54 -27.59
N LEU A 75 -7.07 7.79 -27.40
CA LEU A 75 -6.01 8.20 -26.46
C LEU A 75 -6.31 7.82 -25.01
N ASN A 76 -7.59 7.75 -24.61
CA ASN A 76 -7.98 7.34 -23.24
C ASN A 76 -7.68 5.86 -23.01
N TYR A 77 -7.95 5.01 -24.01
CA TYR A 77 -7.62 3.57 -23.90
C TYR A 77 -6.11 3.33 -23.90
N GLN A 78 -5.35 4.12 -24.68
CA GLN A 78 -3.89 4.06 -24.63
C GLN A 78 -3.35 4.50 -23.26
N ALA A 79 -3.88 5.57 -22.67
CA ALA A 79 -3.53 6.00 -21.32
C ALA A 79 -3.90 4.95 -20.27
N GLN A 80 -5.06 4.29 -20.40
CA GLN A 80 -5.45 3.19 -19.51
C GLN A 80 -4.49 2.00 -19.64
N ARG A 81 -4.08 1.65 -20.86
CA ARG A 81 -3.08 0.60 -21.09
C ARG A 81 -1.76 0.93 -20.38
N ALA A 82 -1.29 2.17 -20.48
CA ALA A 82 -0.10 2.59 -19.75
C ALA A 82 -0.27 2.44 -18.24
N SER A 83 -1.44 2.77 -17.70
CA SER A 83 -1.75 2.60 -16.28
C SER A 83 -1.67 1.12 -15.85
N GLU A 84 -2.21 0.19 -16.62
CA GLU A 84 -2.13 -1.25 -16.32
C GLU A 84 -0.70 -1.79 -16.43
N ILE A 85 0.09 -1.33 -17.41
CA ILE A 85 1.51 -1.66 -17.56
C ILE A 85 2.30 -1.18 -16.34
N MET A 86 2.02 0.03 -15.83
CA MET A 86 2.63 0.55 -14.59
C MET A 86 2.29 -0.32 -13.37
N GLN A 87 1.07 -0.84 -13.28
CA GLN A 87 0.67 -1.74 -12.20
C GLN A 87 1.48 -3.05 -12.20
N ASN A 88 1.86 -3.52 -13.39
CA ASN A 88 2.71 -4.71 -13.57
C ASN A 88 4.21 -4.40 -13.41
N GLY A 89 4.59 -3.14 -13.11
CA GLY A 89 5.97 -2.75 -12.82
C GLY A 89 6.78 -2.27 -14.03
N ASP A 90 6.25 -2.34 -15.26
CA ASP A 90 6.95 -1.86 -16.46
C ASP A 90 6.68 -0.36 -16.71
N HIS A 91 7.37 0.47 -15.93
CA HIS A 91 7.20 1.92 -15.99
C HIS A 91 7.82 2.54 -17.25
N GLU A 92 8.85 1.94 -17.83
CA GLU A 92 9.50 2.46 -19.05
C GLU A 92 8.58 2.35 -20.27
N SER A 93 7.99 1.18 -20.49
CA SER A 93 7.00 0.98 -21.55
C SER A 93 5.79 1.90 -21.36
N ALA A 94 5.33 2.09 -20.13
CA ALA A 94 4.24 3.01 -19.82
C ALA A 94 4.57 4.46 -20.18
N ILE A 95 5.75 4.96 -19.82
CA ILE A 95 6.22 6.32 -20.18
C ILE A 95 6.18 6.48 -21.70
N SER A 96 6.69 5.52 -22.46
CA SER A 96 6.70 5.56 -23.93
C SER A 96 5.29 5.69 -24.53
N ILE A 97 4.30 5.03 -23.92
CA ILE A 97 2.90 5.15 -24.36
C ILE A 97 2.34 6.52 -23.98
N LEU A 98 2.55 6.98 -22.73
CA LEU A 98 2.07 8.29 -22.27
C LEU A 98 2.65 9.44 -23.08
N GLU A 99 3.92 9.36 -23.48
CA GLU A 99 4.55 10.35 -24.36
C GLU A 99 3.91 10.40 -25.76
N ARG A 100 3.51 9.24 -26.31
CA ARG A 100 2.76 9.22 -27.57
C ARG A 100 1.38 9.87 -27.41
N VAL A 101 0.69 9.61 -26.31
CA VAL A 101 -0.59 10.26 -25.99
C VAL A 101 -0.40 11.79 -25.88
N LEU A 102 0.65 12.24 -25.20
CA LEU A 102 0.95 13.67 -25.02
C LEU A 102 1.38 14.36 -26.33
N LYS A 103 1.99 13.66 -27.27
CA LYS A 103 2.25 14.22 -28.62
C LYS A 103 0.95 14.60 -29.34
N SER A 104 -0.11 13.82 -29.18
CA SER A 104 -1.42 14.08 -29.78
C SER A 104 -2.29 15.02 -28.94
N ASN A 105 -2.14 15.02 -27.61
CA ASN A 105 -2.85 15.89 -26.68
C ASN A 105 -1.91 16.42 -25.59
N PRO A 106 -1.14 17.49 -25.87
CA PRO A 106 -0.15 18.05 -24.92
C PRO A 106 -0.75 18.64 -23.64
N TYR A 107 -2.04 18.99 -23.67
CA TYR A 107 -2.74 19.63 -22.56
C TYR A 107 -3.49 18.64 -21.65
N ASN A 108 -3.18 17.35 -21.73
CA ASN A 108 -3.77 16.35 -20.86
C ASN A 108 -3.04 16.28 -19.51
N PHE A 109 -3.51 17.06 -18.54
CA PHE A 109 -2.92 17.13 -17.20
C PHE A 109 -2.91 15.77 -16.46
N SER A 110 -3.93 14.93 -16.67
CA SER A 110 -4.02 13.60 -16.04
C SER A 110 -2.93 12.65 -16.56
N VAL A 111 -2.67 12.68 -17.87
CA VAL A 111 -1.60 11.89 -18.51
C VAL A 111 -0.23 12.40 -18.06
N LEU A 112 -0.04 13.71 -17.92
CA LEU A 112 1.19 14.29 -17.36
C LEU A 112 1.42 13.84 -15.91
N THR A 113 0.36 13.82 -15.08
CA THR A 113 0.46 13.32 -13.69
C THR A 113 0.84 11.85 -13.66
N SER A 114 0.21 11.01 -14.51
CA SER A 114 0.54 9.58 -14.62
C SER A 114 1.98 9.36 -15.10
N LYS A 115 2.46 10.15 -16.03
CA LYS A 115 3.86 10.13 -16.49
C LYS A 115 4.80 10.46 -15.33
N GLY A 116 4.52 11.52 -14.56
CA GLY A 116 5.28 11.88 -13.38
C GLY A 116 5.33 10.76 -12.32
N HIS A 117 4.24 10.01 -12.14
CA HIS A 117 4.24 8.84 -11.23
C HIS A 117 5.16 7.72 -11.71
N ALA A 118 5.19 7.44 -13.02
CA ALA A 118 6.09 6.45 -13.60
C ALA A 118 7.56 6.88 -13.47
N GLU A 119 7.86 8.16 -13.79
CA GLU A 119 9.20 8.75 -13.68
C GLU A 119 9.70 8.73 -12.25
N LYS A 120 8.86 9.13 -11.27
CA LYS A 120 9.18 9.03 -9.85
C LYS A 120 9.55 7.61 -9.43
N THR A 121 8.76 6.63 -9.86
CA THR A 121 8.98 5.21 -9.50
C THR A 121 10.32 4.69 -10.03
N LEU A 122 10.73 5.16 -11.21
CA LEU A 122 12.05 4.87 -11.79
C LEU A 122 13.21 5.70 -11.15
N GLY A 123 12.91 6.62 -10.21
CA GLY A 123 13.91 7.49 -9.61
C GLY A 123 14.33 8.67 -10.48
N LYS A 124 13.57 8.99 -11.54
CA LYS A 124 13.79 10.12 -12.45
C LYS A 124 13.14 11.39 -11.87
N ALA A 125 13.62 11.84 -10.70
CA ALA A 125 12.98 12.90 -9.91
C ALA A 125 12.79 14.21 -10.67
N ASP A 126 13.80 14.69 -11.40
CA ASP A 126 13.72 15.95 -12.15
C ASP A 126 12.65 15.89 -13.27
N GLN A 127 12.55 14.75 -13.96
CA GLN A 127 11.52 14.55 -14.99
C GLN A 127 10.12 14.51 -14.36
N ALA A 128 9.97 13.83 -13.22
CA ALA A 128 8.71 13.79 -12.47
C ALA A 128 8.27 15.19 -12.03
N ILE A 129 9.21 16.02 -11.53
CA ILE A 129 8.94 17.42 -11.16
C ILE A 129 8.41 18.19 -12.38
N GLU A 130 9.06 18.07 -13.54
CA GLU A 130 8.64 18.75 -14.75
C GLU A 130 7.23 18.30 -15.19
N SER A 131 6.97 17.00 -15.17
CA SER A 131 5.67 16.43 -15.53
C SER A 131 4.55 16.94 -14.62
N TYR A 132 4.75 16.97 -13.28
CA TYR A 132 3.78 17.49 -12.34
C TYR A 132 3.59 19.01 -12.49
N LYS A 133 4.68 19.77 -12.70
CA LYS A 133 4.61 21.22 -12.95
C LYS A 133 3.79 21.54 -14.19
N ASN A 134 3.99 20.80 -15.26
CA ASN A 134 3.22 20.98 -16.49
C ASN A 134 1.73 20.61 -16.28
N ALA A 135 1.43 19.61 -15.47
CA ALA A 135 0.06 19.23 -15.14
C ALA A 135 -0.68 20.36 -14.41
N TYR A 136 -0.11 20.94 -13.34
CA TYR A 136 -0.80 22.02 -12.62
C TYR A 136 -0.80 23.36 -13.35
N LYS A 137 0.17 23.63 -14.25
CA LYS A 137 0.10 24.80 -15.12
C LYS A 137 -1.10 24.77 -16.07
N ILE A 138 -1.46 23.57 -16.55
CA ILE A 138 -2.64 23.37 -17.39
C ILE A 138 -3.92 23.47 -16.55
N LYS A 139 -3.90 22.86 -15.37
CA LYS A 139 -5.04 22.82 -14.44
C LYS A 139 -4.59 23.23 -13.04
N PRO A 140 -4.67 24.54 -12.68
CA PRO A 140 -4.18 25.05 -11.40
C PRO A 140 -4.89 24.51 -10.16
N ASP A 141 -6.11 23.98 -10.30
CA ASP A 141 -6.89 23.35 -9.25
C ASP A 141 -6.72 21.82 -9.22
N HIS A 142 -5.68 21.27 -9.86
CA HIS A 142 -5.32 19.86 -9.81
C HIS A 142 -4.40 19.56 -8.61
N GLY A 143 -5.00 19.35 -7.45
CA GLY A 143 -4.29 19.15 -6.16
C GLY A 143 -3.38 17.93 -6.16
N GLU A 144 -3.72 16.87 -6.93
CA GLU A 144 -2.89 15.66 -7.03
C GLU A 144 -1.47 15.97 -7.56
N ALA A 145 -1.31 16.92 -8.47
CA ALA A 145 0.00 17.32 -8.98
C ALA A 145 0.84 18.00 -7.88
N PHE A 146 0.26 18.88 -7.08
CA PHE A 146 0.92 19.51 -5.94
C PHE A 146 1.27 18.49 -4.85
N PHE A 147 0.35 17.62 -4.49
CA PHE A 147 0.63 16.55 -3.54
C PHE A 147 1.76 15.63 -4.03
N SER A 148 1.79 15.32 -5.33
CA SER A 148 2.84 14.47 -5.90
C SER A 148 4.21 15.12 -5.85
N LEU A 149 4.30 16.45 -6.04
CA LEU A 149 5.53 17.23 -5.81
C LEU A 149 5.95 17.20 -4.34
N ALA A 150 5.01 17.45 -3.41
CA ALA A 150 5.26 17.37 -1.96
C ALA A 150 5.77 15.98 -1.56
N ASN A 151 5.19 14.92 -2.14
CA ASN A 151 5.54 13.52 -1.83
C ASN A 151 6.89 13.07 -2.40
N LEU A 152 7.57 13.89 -3.21
CA LEU A 152 9.00 13.70 -3.54
C LEU A 152 9.90 14.02 -2.33
N LYS A 153 9.43 14.86 -1.39
CA LYS A 153 10.13 15.27 -0.15
C LYS A 153 11.45 16.02 -0.36
N THR A 154 11.83 16.22 -1.60
CA THR A 154 13.01 17.00 -2.04
C THR A 154 12.59 18.28 -2.75
N TYR A 155 11.31 18.40 -3.11
CA TYR A 155 10.78 19.57 -3.78
C TYR A 155 10.42 20.65 -2.78
N GLN A 156 10.92 21.84 -2.99
CA GLN A 156 10.61 23.05 -2.22
C GLN A 156 9.64 23.92 -3.05
N PHE A 157 8.48 24.18 -2.48
CA PHE A 157 7.51 25.09 -3.10
C PHE A 157 7.97 26.55 -3.01
N SER A 158 7.76 27.29 -4.09
CA SER A 158 7.89 28.75 -4.05
C SER A 158 6.71 29.40 -3.33
N GLU A 159 6.87 30.65 -2.86
CA GLU A 159 5.79 31.44 -2.26
C GLU A 159 4.55 31.50 -3.17
N VAL A 160 4.74 31.69 -4.48
CA VAL A 160 3.66 31.73 -5.45
C VAL A 160 2.87 30.42 -5.51
N GLU A 161 3.56 29.27 -5.42
CA GLU A 161 2.93 27.96 -5.37
C GLU A 161 2.18 27.75 -4.04
N MET A 162 2.77 28.19 -2.92
CA MET A 162 2.12 28.13 -1.61
C MET A 162 0.85 28.98 -1.56
N ASP A 163 0.91 30.21 -2.05
CA ASP A 163 -0.24 31.12 -2.11
C ASP A 163 -1.35 30.59 -3.02
N ASN A 164 -0.98 30.01 -4.17
CA ASN A 164 -1.96 29.36 -5.04
C ASN A 164 -2.67 28.21 -4.29
N MET A 165 -1.94 27.35 -3.60
CA MET A 165 -2.55 26.25 -2.82
C MET A 165 -3.47 26.77 -1.70
N ARG A 166 -3.08 27.86 -0.99
CA ARG A 166 -3.92 28.51 0.03
C ARG A 166 -5.22 29.04 -0.57
N LEU A 167 -5.17 29.66 -1.74
CA LEU A 167 -6.37 30.11 -2.45
C LEU A 167 -7.26 28.93 -2.87
N GLN A 168 -6.70 27.82 -3.33
CA GLN A 168 -7.50 26.65 -3.75
C GLN A 168 -8.28 26.02 -2.59
N VAL A 169 -7.70 25.89 -1.41
CA VAL A 169 -8.40 25.25 -0.27
C VAL A 169 -9.59 26.05 0.21
N GLU A 170 -9.62 27.39 0.02
CA GLU A 170 -10.72 28.28 0.38
C GLU A 170 -11.90 28.20 -0.60
N ARG A 171 -11.72 27.67 -1.80
CA ARG A 171 -12.77 27.58 -2.82
C ARG A 171 -13.90 26.64 -2.39
N VAL A 172 -15.13 27.10 -2.49
CA VAL A 172 -16.32 26.31 -2.14
C VAL A 172 -16.64 25.24 -3.20
N ASP A 173 -16.34 25.54 -4.46
CA ASP A 173 -16.61 24.66 -5.62
C ASP A 173 -15.57 23.57 -5.82
N LEU A 174 -14.47 23.59 -5.06
CA LEU A 174 -13.44 22.56 -5.16
C LEU A 174 -13.87 21.27 -4.46
N SER A 175 -13.64 20.12 -5.13
CA SER A 175 -13.98 18.83 -4.55
C SER A 175 -13.19 18.54 -3.27
N LEU A 176 -13.78 17.79 -2.33
CA LEU A 176 -13.10 17.38 -1.10
C LEU A 176 -11.82 16.60 -1.38
N ARG A 177 -11.77 15.83 -2.46
CA ARG A 177 -10.57 15.11 -2.89
C ARG A 177 -9.43 16.07 -3.22
N GLU A 178 -9.68 17.08 -4.04
CA GLU A 178 -8.65 18.06 -4.41
C GLU A 178 -8.23 18.89 -3.19
N LYS A 179 -9.19 19.30 -2.31
CA LYS A 179 -8.87 19.96 -1.06
C LYS A 179 -7.93 19.14 -0.17
N ALA A 180 -8.19 17.84 -0.04
CA ALA A 180 -7.31 16.98 0.75
C ALA A 180 -5.87 16.97 0.16
N TYR A 181 -5.72 16.85 -1.15
CA TYR A 181 -4.40 16.92 -1.78
C TYR A 181 -3.67 18.23 -1.49
N PHE A 182 -4.37 19.38 -1.61
CA PHE A 182 -3.77 20.68 -1.31
C PHE A 182 -3.38 20.80 0.16
N HIS A 183 -4.21 20.36 1.09
CA HIS A 183 -3.87 20.39 2.51
C HIS A 183 -2.62 19.57 2.84
N PHE A 184 -2.47 18.36 2.30
CA PHE A 184 -1.25 17.56 2.50
C PHE A 184 -0.02 18.18 1.81
N ALA A 185 -0.19 18.86 0.66
CA ALA A 185 0.89 19.56 -0.01
C ALA A 185 1.33 20.79 0.78
N LEU A 186 0.39 21.61 1.25
CA LEU A 186 0.65 22.77 2.12
C LEU A 186 1.36 22.36 3.42
N ALA A 187 0.89 21.29 4.06
CA ALA A 187 1.53 20.77 5.26
C ALA A 187 3.02 20.45 5.05
N GLN A 188 3.36 19.84 3.91
CA GLN A 188 4.76 19.54 3.59
C GLN A 188 5.56 20.81 3.26
N GLY A 189 4.96 21.78 2.57
CA GLY A 189 5.58 23.09 2.31
C GLY A 189 5.86 23.87 3.57
N CYS A 190 4.88 23.98 4.46
CA CYS A 190 5.02 24.64 5.76
C CYS A 190 6.05 23.93 6.64
N GLU A 191 6.07 22.58 6.65
CA GLU A 191 7.10 21.83 7.40
C GLU A 191 8.50 22.10 6.87
N PHE A 192 8.68 22.23 5.56
CA PHE A 192 9.97 22.59 4.97
C PHE A 192 10.46 23.96 5.43
N ASN A 193 9.51 24.91 5.57
CA ASN A 193 9.77 26.26 6.09
C ASN A 193 9.86 26.30 7.63
N GLN A 194 9.71 25.18 8.34
CA GLN A 194 9.67 25.07 9.80
C GLN A 194 8.44 25.77 10.44
N GLU A 195 7.39 25.99 9.68
CA GLU A 195 6.09 26.56 10.10
C GLU A 195 5.19 25.43 10.66
N TYR A 196 5.61 24.83 11.78
CA TYR A 196 5.01 23.59 12.30
C TYR A 196 3.54 23.71 12.71
N GLU A 197 3.12 24.90 13.17
CA GLU A 197 1.73 25.15 13.54
C GLU A 197 0.80 25.11 12.32
N GLU A 198 1.19 25.83 11.27
CA GLU A 198 0.43 25.84 10.01
C GLU A 198 0.50 24.47 9.33
N ALA A 199 1.65 23.81 9.39
CA ALA A 199 1.80 22.45 8.90
C ALA A 199 0.85 21.48 9.59
N PHE A 200 0.73 21.55 10.95
CA PHE A 200 -0.19 20.70 11.69
C PHE A 200 -1.65 21.01 11.36
N TYR A 201 -2.01 22.30 11.30
CA TYR A 201 -3.35 22.72 10.88
C TYR A 201 -3.75 22.08 9.55
N HIS A 202 -2.87 22.15 8.53
CA HIS A 202 -3.16 21.55 7.23
C HIS A 202 -3.21 20.02 7.28
N LEU A 203 -2.35 19.36 8.06
CA LEU A 203 -2.46 17.91 8.29
C LEU A 203 -3.81 17.54 8.89
N GLU A 204 -4.26 18.28 9.91
CA GLU A 204 -5.54 18.04 10.56
C GLU A 204 -6.71 18.22 9.60
N GLN A 205 -6.73 19.30 8.79
CA GLN A 205 -7.79 19.53 7.81
C GLN A 205 -7.82 18.44 6.73
N GLY A 206 -6.66 18.07 6.17
CA GLY A 206 -6.54 17.01 5.17
C GLY A 206 -7.01 15.65 5.71
N ASN A 207 -6.58 15.29 6.91
CA ASN A 207 -6.99 14.06 7.59
C ASN A 207 -8.49 14.07 7.93
N LYS A 208 -9.04 15.19 8.39
CA LYS A 208 -10.46 15.35 8.69
C LYS A 208 -11.35 15.12 7.46
N ILE A 209 -10.94 15.64 6.30
CA ILE A 209 -11.60 15.37 5.02
C ILE A 209 -11.56 13.88 4.71
N LYS A 210 -10.42 13.24 4.84
CA LYS A 210 -10.26 11.80 4.56
C LYS A 210 -11.07 10.95 5.52
N ASN A 211 -11.04 11.27 6.82
CA ASN A 211 -11.78 10.55 7.84
C ASN A 211 -13.31 10.66 7.62
N SER A 212 -13.82 11.84 7.22
CA SER A 212 -15.25 12.02 6.90
C SER A 212 -15.75 11.18 5.73
N GLN A 213 -14.86 10.70 4.85
CA GLN A 213 -15.15 9.84 3.73
C GLN A 213 -14.95 8.34 4.06
N SER A 214 -14.41 8.04 5.24
CA SER A 214 -14.08 6.70 5.70
C SER A 214 -15.24 6.09 6.50
N GLN A 215 -15.35 4.76 6.41
CA GLN A 215 -16.20 3.94 7.29
C GLN A 215 -15.36 3.18 8.32
N TYR A 216 -14.12 3.63 8.57
CA TYR A 216 -13.24 3.00 9.54
C TYR A 216 -13.85 3.06 10.94
N SER A 217 -13.71 1.96 11.67
CA SER A 217 -14.10 1.85 13.07
C SER A 217 -13.00 1.16 13.84
N VAL A 218 -12.46 1.83 14.85
CA VAL A 218 -11.47 1.28 15.78
C VAL A 218 -11.98 -0.05 16.35
N ARG A 219 -13.21 -0.04 16.89
CA ARG A 219 -13.81 -1.24 17.51
C ARG A 219 -13.85 -2.42 16.55
N ARG A 220 -14.34 -2.21 15.31
CA ARG A 220 -14.42 -3.28 14.31
C ARG A 220 -13.04 -3.84 13.98
N MET A 221 -12.04 -2.96 13.83
CA MET A 221 -10.67 -3.39 13.54
C MET A 221 -10.07 -4.16 14.72
N SER A 222 -10.24 -3.67 15.95
CA SER A 222 -9.80 -4.38 17.17
C SER A 222 -10.47 -5.75 17.29
N ASP A 223 -11.77 -5.85 16.99
CA ASP A 223 -12.51 -7.11 16.98
C ASP A 223 -11.95 -8.08 15.92
N GLU A 224 -11.59 -7.60 14.72
CA GLU A 224 -10.96 -8.42 13.66
C GLU A 224 -9.58 -8.94 14.09
N LEU A 225 -8.75 -8.11 14.73
CA LEU A 225 -7.42 -8.52 15.21
C LEU A 225 -7.55 -9.46 16.41
N GLN A 226 -8.48 -9.20 17.33
CA GLN A 226 -8.77 -10.09 18.43
C GLN A 226 -9.29 -11.46 17.95
N ALA A 227 -10.07 -11.52 16.87
CA ALA A 227 -10.51 -12.79 16.28
C ALA A 227 -9.33 -13.63 15.77
N GLN A 228 -8.25 -13.02 15.23
CA GLN A 228 -7.02 -13.76 14.89
C GLN A 228 -6.40 -14.42 16.12
N ILE A 229 -6.29 -13.67 17.23
CA ILE A 229 -5.75 -14.17 18.50
C ILE A 229 -6.60 -15.36 19.03
N ASN A 230 -7.92 -15.20 18.99
CA ASN A 230 -8.84 -16.20 19.55
C ASN A 230 -8.92 -17.50 18.74
N VAL A 231 -8.67 -17.43 17.42
CA VAL A 231 -8.78 -18.58 16.51
C VAL A 231 -7.43 -19.27 16.33
N CYS A 232 -6.36 -18.49 16.17
CA CYS A 232 -5.03 -19.00 15.87
C CYS A 232 -4.20 -19.22 17.14
N ASP A 233 -4.77 -19.91 18.13
CA ASP A 233 -4.08 -20.28 19.36
C ASP A 233 -3.16 -21.51 19.18
N GLU A 234 -2.46 -21.92 20.23
CA GLU A 234 -1.57 -23.07 20.23
C GLU A 234 -2.33 -24.35 19.83
N SER A 235 -3.54 -24.53 20.35
CA SER A 235 -4.37 -25.72 20.07
C SER A 235 -4.80 -25.77 18.59
N PHE A 236 -5.03 -24.62 17.94
CA PHE A 236 -5.31 -24.55 16.52
C PHE A 236 -4.14 -25.09 15.69
N PHE A 237 -2.91 -24.66 15.98
CA PHE A 237 -1.74 -25.11 15.23
C PHE A 237 -1.37 -26.57 15.52
N GLU A 238 -1.59 -27.05 16.75
CA GLU A 238 -1.44 -28.48 17.09
C GLU A 238 -2.43 -29.37 16.33
N GLN A 239 -3.72 -28.96 16.26
CA GLN A 239 -4.75 -29.70 15.52
C GLN A 239 -4.55 -29.63 14.02
N LEU A 240 -4.04 -28.50 13.51
CA LEU A 240 -3.75 -28.33 12.10
C LEU A 240 -2.70 -29.34 11.62
N GLY A 241 -1.75 -29.69 12.48
CA GLY A 241 -0.67 -30.62 12.18
C GLY A 241 0.21 -30.14 11.01
N GLU A 242 1.00 -31.06 10.44
CA GLU A 242 1.78 -30.80 9.26
C GLU A 242 0.87 -30.59 8.05
N GLY A 243 1.30 -29.75 7.09
CA GLY A 243 0.54 -29.49 5.86
C GLY A 243 0.91 -28.15 5.24
N GLY A 244 0.09 -27.70 4.28
CA GLY A 244 0.40 -26.51 3.47
C GLY A 244 1.36 -26.85 2.32
N TYR A 245 1.82 -25.80 1.63
CA TYR A 245 2.77 -25.95 0.53
C TYR A 245 4.19 -25.61 0.99
N GLY A 246 5.09 -26.58 0.92
CA GLY A 246 6.42 -26.52 1.52
C GLY A 246 7.43 -25.60 0.84
N ALA A 247 7.01 -24.59 0.08
CA ALA A 247 7.90 -23.63 -0.57
C ALA A 247 8.78 -22.87 0.44
N LEU A 248 10.05 -22.72 0.10
CA LEU A 248 11.06 -22.01 0.90
C LEU A 248 11.34 -20.60 0.38
N ASP A 249 10.82 -20.27 -0.78
CA ASP A 249 11.14 -19.05 -1.53
C ASP A 249 10.54 -17.76 -0.96
N PRO A 250 9.34 -17.71 -0.32
CA PRO A 250 8.77 -16.43 0.10
C PRO A 250 9.39 -15.90 1.40
N ILE A 251 9.70 -14.60 1.36
CA ILE A 251 10.10 -13.79 2.52
C ILE A 251 9.04 -12.70 2.69
N PHE A 252 8.21 -12.79 3.73
CA PHE A 252 7.21 -11.78 4.04
C PHE A 252 7.84 -10.67 4.88
N ILE A 253 7.71 -9.41 4.42
CA ILE A 253 8.09 -8.22 5.18
C ILE A 253 6.80 -7.48 5.51
N LEU A 254 6.45 -7.46 6.77
CA LEU A 254 5.18 -6.96 7.28
C LEU A 254 5.38 -6.00 8.46
N GLY A 255 4.32 -5.52 9.06
CA GLY A 255 4.33 -4.54 10.16
C GLY A 255 3.40 -3.37 9.85
N LEU A 256 3.61 -2.22 10.50
CA LEU A 256 2.83 -1.04 10.18
C LEU A 256 3.42 -0.25 8.98
N PRO A 257 2.60 0.48 8.23
CA PRO A 257 3.10 1.44 7.25
C PRO A 257 4.07 2.43 7.93
N ARG A 258 5.09 2.88 7.21
CA ARG A 258 6.10 3.83 7.72
C ARG A 258 7.02 3.27 8.82
N ALA A 259 6.99 1.98 9.07
CA ALA A 259 7.86 1.33 10.06
C ALA A 259 9.25 0.90 9.52
N GLY A 260 9.58 1.20 8.26
CA GLY A 260 10.88 0.87 7.67
C GLY A 260 10.88 -0.39 6.78
N SER A 261 9.71 -1.00 6.51
CA SER A 261 9.59 -2.21 5.67
C SER A 261 10.18 -2.05 4.26
N THR A 262 10.09 -0.86 3.66
CA THR A 262 10.71 -0.58 2.35
C THR A 262 12.24 -0.56 2.42
N LEU A 263 12.82 -0.11 3.53
CA LEU A 263 14.27 -0.15 3.75
C LEU A 263 14.75 -1.60 3.84
N ILE A 264 14.08 -2.42 4.64
CA ILE A 264 14.40 -3.86 4.77
C ILE A 264 14.29 -4.54 3.40
N GLU A 265 13.20 -4.28 2.66
CA GLU A 265 13.02 -4.83 1.32
C GLU A 265 14.14 -4.41 0.36
N GLN A 266 14.55 -3.13 0.37
CA GLN A 266 15.62 -2.63 -0.49
C GLN A 266 16.96 -3.28 -0.16
N ILE A 267 17.27 -3.44 1.13
CA ILE A 267 18.46 -4.17 1.60
C ILE A 267 18.44 -5.61 1.06
N LEU A 268 17.35 -6.33 1.27
CA LEU A 268 17.23 -7.72 0.84
C LEU A 268 17.21 -7.89 -0.68
N ALA A 269 16.58 -6.97 -1.40
CA ALA A 269 16.58 -6.97 -2.86
C ALA A 269 17.95 -6.64 -3.49
N SER A 270 18.94 -6.25 -2.69
CA SER A 270 20.33 -6.07 -3.12
C SER A 270 21.15 -7.36 -3.03
N HIS A 271 20.60 -8.41 -2.39
CA HIS A 271 21.22 -9.71 -2.30
C HIS A 271 20.99 -10.51 -3.59
N SER A 272 22.04 -11.16 -4.10
CA SER A 272 22.02 -11.91 -5.39
C SER A 272 20.98 -13.05 -5.44
N MET A 273 20.61 -13.60 -4.28
CA MET A 273 19.66 -14.71 -4.16
C MET A 273 18.22 -14.26 -3.86
N ILE A 274 17.91 -12.96 -3.89
CA ILE A 274 16.57 -12.45 -3.53
C ILE A 274 16.02 -11.53 -4.62
N ASP A 275 14.86 -11.88 -5.16
CA ASP A 275 14.06 -10.98 -5.99
C ASP A 275 13.25 -10.03 -5.12
N GLY A 276 13.52 -8.72 -5.21
CA GLY A 276 12.62 -7.70 -4.64
C GLY A 276 11.39 -7.54 -5.51
N THR A 277 10.20 -7.75 -4.93
CA THR A 277 8.96 -7.62 -5.69
C THR A 277 8.20 -6.32 -5.34
N LEU A 278 6.95 -6.43 -4.91
CA LEU A 278 6.05 -5.32 -4.66
C LEU A 278 5.24 -5.57 -3.37
N GLU A 279 4.28 -4.70 -3.07
CA GLU A 279 3.19 -4.96 -2.12
C GLU A 279 2.21 -5.93 -2.78
N LEU A 280 2.42 -7.25 -2.56
CA LEU A 280 1.63 -8.28 -3.22
C LEU A 280 0.29 -8.45 -2.49
N PRO A 281 -0.85 -8.33 -3.18
CA PRO A 281 -2.17 -8.40 -2.56
C PRO A 281 -2.67 -9.84 -2.35
N ASN A 282 -1.87 -10.83 -2.73
CA ASN A 282 -2.30 -12.24 -2.83
C ASN A 282 -2.77 -12.82 -1.50
N ILE A 283 -2.08 -12.57 -0.39
CA ILE A 283 -2.51 -13.03 0.95
C ILE A 283 -3.83 -12.36 1.36
N LEU A 284 -3.96 -11.04 1.13
CA LEU A 284 -5.21 -10.32 1.41
C LEU A 284 -6.38 -10.87 0.58
N SER A 285 -6.13 -11.21 -0.68
CA SER A 285 -7.13 -11.82 -1.58
C SER A 285 -7.56 -13.20 -1.11
N ILE A 286 -6.62 -14.04 -0.65
CA ILE A 286 -6.93 -15.36 -0.07
C ILE A 286 -7.75 -15.18 1.21
N ALA A 287 -7.34 -14.28 2.12
CA ALA A 287 -8.09 -13.99 3.34
C ALA A 287 -9.52 -13.52 3.04
N GLN A 288 -9.67 -12.65 2.03
CA GLN A 288 -10.99 -12.19 1.58
C GLN A 288 -11.85 -13.34 1.04
N SER A 289 -11.28 -14.25 0.25
CA SER A 289 -12.01 -15.43 -0.25
C SER A 289 -12.48 -16.38 0.86
N LEU A 290 -11.77 -16.39 1.99
CA LEU A 290 -12.13 -17.20 3.17
C LEU A 290 -13.16 -16.51 4.08
N ARG A 291 -13.46 -15.22 3.89
CA ARG A 291 -14.51 -14.50 4.63
C ARG A 291 -15.90 -14.97 4.27
N GLY A 292 -16.09 -15.50 3.06
CA GLY A 292 -17.40 -15.85 2.52
C GLY A 292 -18.24 -14.61 2.18
N ASP A 293 -19.44 -14.86 1.64
CA ASP A 293 -20.40 -13.79 1.31
C ASP A 293 -21.12 -13.32 2.57
N ASP A 294 -20.53 -12.32 3.26
CA ASP A 294 -21.20 -11.71 4.41
C ASP A 294 -22.13 -10.58 3.94
N ILE A 295 -23.42 -10.92 3.79
CA ILE A 295 -24.49 -10.02 3.34
C ILE A 295 -24.84 -8.96 4.42
N TYR A 296 -24.42 -9.15 5.69
CA TYR A 296 -24.90 -8.34 6.83
C TYR A 296 -23.81 -7.52 7.55
N GLY A 297 -22.61 -7.44 7.01
CA GLY A 297 -21.53 -6.61 7.59
C GLY A 297 -20.92 -7.14 8.92
N ASN A 298 -21.15 -8.43 9.23
CA ASN A 298 -20.47 -9.12 10.33
C ASN A 298 -18.99 -9.35 10.00
N LEU A 299 -18.19 -9.81 10.97
CA LEU A 299 -16.75 -10.10 10.78
C LEU A 299 -16.46 -11.17 9.70
N GLY A 300 -17.50 -11.80 9.13
CA GLY A 300 -17.39 -12.89 8.19
C GLY A 300 -16.88 -14.18 8.85
N LEU A 301 -16.66 -15.21 8.04
CA LEU A 301 -16.20 -16.51 8.55
C LEU A 301 -14.70 -16.54 8.87
N TYR A 302 -13.90 -15.68 8.25
CA TYR A 302 -12.45 -15.59 8.48
C TYR A 302 -12.14 -14.77 9.74
N PRO A 303 -11.22 -15.20 10.64
CA PRO A 303 -10.27 -16.32 10.50
C PRO A 303 -10.83 -17.71 10.84
N LYS A 304 -12.03 -17.83 11.40
CA LYS A 304 -12.60 -19.11 11.85
C LYS A 304 -12.66 -20.17 10.74
N SER A 305 -12.93 -19.77 9.52
CA SER A 305 -12.96 -20.66 8.33
C SER A 305 -11.63 -21.36 8.03
N MET A 306 -10.53 -20.92 8.63
CA MET A 306 -9.24 -21.63 8.51
C MET A 306 -9.27 -23.01 9.18
N SER A 307 -10.06 -23.19 10.25
CA SER A 307 -10.23 -24.48 10.92
C SER A 307 -10.87 -25.56 10.03
N ASP A 308 -11.62 -25.13 8.99
CA ASP A 308 -12.30 -26.02 8.05
C ASP A 308 -11.44 -26.36 6.82
N LEU A 309 -10.21 -25.84 6.75
CA LEU A 309 -9.31 -26.07 5.62
C LEU A 309 -8.68 -27.46 5.72
N THR A 310 -9.05 -28.35 4.81
CA THR A 310 -8.36 -29.65 4.67
C THR A 310 -6.90 -29.44 4.26
N GLU A 311 -6.04 -30.42 4.53
CA GLU A 311 -4.62 -30.39 4.12
C GLU A 311 -4.47 -30.09 2.60
N GLU A 312 -5.28 -30.71 1.77
CA GLU A 312 -5.28 -30.49 0.33
C GLU A 312 -5.62 -29.05 -0.03
N LYS A 313 -6.65 -28.45 0.60
CA LYS A 313 -7.00 -27.04 0.38
C LYS A 313 -5.89 -26.11 0.82
N ARG A 314 -5.24 -26.35 1.98
CA ARG A 314 -4.10 -25.56 2.45
C ARG A 314 -2.95 -25.62 1.45
N LYS A 315 -2.60 -26.83 0.98
CA LYS A 315 -1.55 -27.04 -0.02
C LYS A 315 -1.89 -26.34 -1.35
N ASN A 316 -3.13 -26.42 -1.82
CA ASN A 316 -3.57 -25.78 -3.05
C ASN A 316 -3.54 -24.24 -2.95
N LEU A 317 -3.94 -23.65 -1.80
CA LEU A 317 -3.84 -22.20 -1.58
C LEU A 317 -2.38 -21.73 -1.58
N GLY A 318 -1.48 -22.44 -0.89
CA GLY A 318 -0.05 -22.12 -0.90
C GLY A 318 0.58 -22.27 -2.29
N LYS A 319 0.24 -23.36 -3.03
CA LYS A 319 0.69 -23.55 -4.39
C LYS A 319 0.20 -22.44 -5.32
N LYS A 320 -1.07 -22.05 -5.18
CA LYS A 320 -1.67 -20.95 -5.95
C LYS A 320 -0.94 -19.63 -5.68
N TYR A 321 -0.66 -19.31 -4.41
CA TYR A 321 0.12 -18.12 -4.05
C TYR A 321 1.47 -18.09 -4.76
N ILE A 322 2.22 -19.20 -4.74
CA ILE A 322 3.53 -19.31 -5.40
C ILE A 322 3.41 -19.14 -6.92
N GLN A 323 2.38 -19.69 -7.55
CA GLN A 323 2.14 -19.57 -8.99
C GLN A 323 1.73 -18.14 -9.38
N ASP A 324 0.80 -17.54 -8.66
CA ASP A 324 0.28 -16.21 -8.97
C ASP A 324 1.34 -15.10 -8.79
N THR A 325 2.31 -15.31 -7.88
CA THR A 325 3.39 -14.36 -7.64
C THR A 325 4.57 -14.49 -8.61
N GLN A 326 4.59 -15.55 -9.44
CA GLN A 326 5.70 -15.81 -10.36
C GLN A 326 5.96 -14.68 -11.35
N ILE A 327 4.92 -13.96 -11.78
CA ILE A 327 5.03 -12.85 -12.75
C ILE A 327 5.87 -11.66 -12.21
N HIS A 328 6.07 -11.57 -10.90
CA HIS A 328 6.83 -10.51 -10.25
C HIS A 328 8.29 -10.90 -9.97
N ARG A 329 8.69 -12.12 -10.30
CA ARG A 329 10.01 -12.67 -10.01
C ARG A 329 10.92 -12.63 -11.24
N LYS A 330 12.23 -12.54 -10.99
CA LYS A 330 13.26 -12.52 -12.03
C LYS A 330 14.08 -13.82 -12.08
N GLY A 331 13.82 -14.76 -11.17
CA GLY A 331 14.44 -16.09 -11.15
C GLY A 331 15.39 -16.35 -9.99
N ALA A 332 15.50 -15.44 -9.01
CA ALA A 332 16.24 -15.71 -7.79
C ALA A 332 15.60 -16.82 -6.94
N PRO A 333 16.38 -17.56 -6.12
CA PRO A 333 15.86 -18.64 -5.26
C PRO A 333 14.84 -18.19 -4.23
N ARG A 334 14.88 -16.93 -3.80
CA ARG A 334 13.98 -16.30 -2.83
C ARG A 334 13.34 -15.06 -3.44
N PHE A 335 12.22 -14.63 -2.88
CA PHE A 335 11.60 -13.35 -3.24
C PHE A 335 10.93 -12.71 -2.01
N THR A 336 10.85 -11.39 -2.01
CA THR A 336 10.13 -10.64 -0.97
C THR A 336 8.66 -10.46 -1.33
N ASP A 337 7.77 -10.57 -0.34
CA ASP A 337 6.41 -10.00 -0.37
C ASP A 337 6.36 -8.93 0.72
N LYS A 338 6.50 -7.67 0.31
CA LYS A 338 6.50 -6.57 1.25
C LYS A 338 5.11 -5.91 1.28
N MET A 339 4.20 -6.51 2.02
CA MET A 339 2.86 -5.98 2.28
C MET A 339 2.70 -5.74 3.79
N PRO A 340 2.74 -4.48 4.26
CA PRO A 340 2.64 -4.17 5.69
C PRO A 340 1.47 -4.86 6.37
N ASN A 341 0.27 -4.80 5.81
CA ASN A 341 -0.95 -5.36 6.38
C ASN A 341 -0.98 -6.90 6.49
N ASN A 342 -0.01 -7.62 5.94
CA ASN A 342 0.10 -9.08 6.09
C ASN A 342 0.33 -9.51 7.54
N PHE A 343 0.70 -8.60 8.46
CA PHE A 343 0.79 -8.92 9.89
C PHE A 343 -0.52 -9.44 10.47
N ARG A 344 -1.67 -9.03 9.92
CA ARG A 344 -3.00 -9.52 10.30
C ARG A 344 -3.28 -10.96 9.88
N HIS A 345 -2.44 -11.53 9.02
CA HIS A 345 -2.66 -12.80 8.35
C HIS A 345 -1.50 -13.80 8.55
N ILE A 346 -0.67 -13.61 9.57
CA ILE A 346 0.47 -14.52 9.87
C ILE A 346 -0.03 -15.96 10.10
N GLY A 347 -1.16 -16.13 10.80
CA GLY A 347 -1.78 -17.44 10.96
C GLY A 347 -2.12 -18.12 9.63
N LEU A 348 -2.70 -17.38 8.69
CA LEU A 348 -3.00 -17.87 7.33
C LEU A 348 -1.71 -18.18 6.56
N ILE A 349 -0.73 -17.28 6.60
CA ILE A 349 0.58 -17.48 5.93
C ILE A 349 1.21 -18.78 6.44
N HIS A 350 1.27 -18.97 7.76
CA HIS A 350 1.83 -20.20 8.35
C HIS A 350 1.03 -21.45 7.97
N THR A 351 -0.29 -21.34 7.91
CA THR A 351 -1.19 -22.45 7.53
C THR A 351 -0.97 -22.92 6.09
N ILE A 352 -0.73 -22.01 5.13
CA ILE A 352 -0.63 -22.36 3.71
C ILE A 352 0.83 -22.45 3.20
N LEU A 353 1.78 -21.78 3.87
CA LEU A 353 3.20 -21.68 3.54
C LEU A 353 4.07 -21.82 4.81
N PRO A 354 4.11 -23.00 5.44
CA PRO A 354 4.72 -23.21 6.77
C PRO A 354 6.22 -22.91 6.83
N ASN A 355 6.91 -22.93 5.69
CA ASN A 355 8.35 -22.68 5.59
C ASN A 355 8.70 -21.24 5.20
N ALA A 356 7.69 -20.39 4.96
CA ALA A 356 7.93 -18.97 4.67
C ALA A 356 8.69 -18.29 5.82
N LYS A 357 9.62 -17.40 5.48
CA LYS A 357 10.29 -16.55 6.45
C LYS A 357 9.49 -15.24 6.61
N ILE A 358 9.36 -14.77 7.85
CA ILE A 358 8.54 -13.60 8.17
C ILE A 358 9.40 -12.59 8.93
N ILE A 359 9.41 -11.34 8.48
CA ILE A 359 10.12 -10.23 9.11
C ILE A 359 9.10 -9.16 9.51
N ASP A 360 9.07 -8.85 10.81
CA ASP A 360 8.28 -7.76 11.38
C ASP A 360 9.11 -6.48 11.41
N ALA A 361 8.80 -5.53 10.52
CA ALA A 361 9.37 -4.20 10.49
C ALA A 361 8.69 -3.33 11.55
N ARG A 362 9.41 -2.99 12.62
CA ARG A 362 8.89 -2.23 13.75
C ARG A 362 9.58 -0.88 13.87
N ARG A 363 8.85 0.11 14.37
CA ARG A 363 9.36 1.46 14.60
C ARG A 363 8.76 2.05 15.87
N TYR A 364 9.49 2.94 16.51
CA TYR A 364 9.05 3.65 17.71
C TYR A 364 7.63 4.24 17.54
N PRO A 365 6.71 4.07 18.51
CA PRO A 365 5.28 4.38 18.32
C PRO A 365 5.00 5.80 17.86
N LEU A 366 5.58 6.82 18.51
CA LEU A 366 5.35 8.21 18.17
C LEU A 366 5.83 8.54 16.76
N ASP A 367 7.01 8.03 16.37
CA ASP A 367 7.54 8.22 15.02
C ASP A 367 6.70 7.50 13.96
N CYS A 368 6.24 6.28 14.27
CA CYS A 368 5.43 5.48 13.35
C CYS A 368 4.05 6.12 13.14
N CYS A 369 3.30 6.35 14.23
CA CYS A 369 1.93 6.87 14.19
C CYS A 369 1.89 8.27 13.57
N PHE A 370 2.80 9.17 13.98
CA PHE A 370 2.84 10.51 13.41
C PHE A 370 3.26 10.49 11.93
N SER A 371 4.20 9.61 11.54
CA SER A 371 4.56 9.45 10.12
C SER A 371 3.42 8.90 9.27
N MET A 372 2.54 8.06 9.84
CA MET A 372 1.31 7.61 9.18
C MET A 372 0.31 8.76 9.05
N PHE A 373 0.07 9.53 10.11
CA PHE A 373 -0.83 10.69 10.12
C PHE A 373 -0.43 11.76 9.08
N LYS A 374 0.86 11.93 8.84
CA LYS A 374 1.42 12.85 7.83
C LYS A 374 1.29 12.35 6.39
N GLN A 375 0.88 11.11 6.17
CA GLN A 375 0.88 10.50 4.84
C GLN A 375 -0.54 10.33 4.31
N LEU A 376 -0.80 10.92 3.15
CA LEU A 376 -2.02 10.59 2.40
C LEU A 376 -1.80 9.26 1.68
N PHE A 377 -2.47 8.22 2.16
CA PHE A 377 -2.46 6.90 1.53
C PHE A 377 -3.53 6.79 0.44
N ALA A 378 -3.32 5.88 -0.50
CA ALA A 378 -4.28 5.65 -1.57
C ALA A 378 -5.56 4.96 -1.04
N GLN A 379 -5.41 3.81 -0.39
CA GLN A 379 -6.50 3.01 0.20
C GLN A 379 -5.96 2.07 1.29
N GLY A 380 -6.86 1.60 2.16
CA GLY A 380 -6.57 0.50 3.10
C GLY A 380 -5.77 0.90 4.34
N GLN A 381 -5.61 2.21 4.60
CA GLN A 381 -4.89 2.74 5.76
C GLN A 381 -5.73 3.82 6.47
N GLU A 382 -7.04 3.64 6.53
CA GLU A 382 -8.00 4.62 7.03
C GLU A 382 -7.78 4.96 8.51
N PHE A 383 -7.21 4.05 9.29
CA PHE A 383 -6.81 4.29 10.68
C PHE A 383 -5.76 5.40 10.84
N SER A 384 -5.02 5.73 9.78
CA SER A 384 -3.97 6.74 9.81
C SER A 384 -4.48 8.19 9.80
N TYR A 385 -5.79 8.39 9.50
CA TYR A 385 -6.38 9.72 9.39
C TYR A 385 -6.89 10.31 10.71
N GLY A 386 -6.54 9.69 11.84
CA GLY A 386 -6.74 10.20 13.18
C GLY A 386 -5.61 9.74 14.10
N LEU A 387 -5.18 10.63 15.02
CA LEU A 387 -4.09 10.32 15.95
C LEU A 387 -4.49 9.22 16.95
N SER A 388 -5.72 9.30 17.48
CA SER A 388 -6.24 8.27 18.39
C SER A 388 -6.46 6.94 17.70
N GLU A 389 -6.95 6.95 16.46
CA GLU A 389 -7.15 5.76 15.63
C GLU A 389 -5.81 5.09 15.31
N ALA A 390 -4.79 5.89 14.95
CA ALA A 390 -3.44 5.39 14.68
C ALA A 390 -2.80 4.76 15.93
N GLY A 391 -2.97 5.39 17.11
CA GLY A 391 -2.48 4.86 18.39
C GLY A 391 -3.17 3.57 18.80
N SER A 392 -4.50 3.52 18.68
CA SER A 392 -5.28 2.31 18.96
C SER A 392 -4.85 1.15 18.05
N TYR A 393 -4.68 1.42 16.76
CA TYR A 393 -4.22 0.40 15.79
C TYR A 393 -2.80 -0.07 16.07
N TYR A 394 -1.92 0.83 16.56
CA TYR A 394 -0.57 0.47 16.97
C TYR A 394 -0.59 -0.49 18.17
N ASN A 395 -1.41 -0.23 19.20
CA ASN A 395 -1.54 -1.13 20.34
C ASN A 395 -2.07 -2.52 19.93
N ASP A 396 -3.10 -2.55 19.08
CA ASP A 396 -3.65 -3.80 18.57
C ASP A 396 -2.62 -4.59 17.74
N TYR A 397 -1.81 -3.89 16.94
CA TYR A 397 -0.70 -4.51 16.23
C TYR A 397 0.32 -5.13 17.19
N ILE A 398 0.76 -4.41 18.22
CA ILE A 398 1.71 -4.94 19.22
C ILE A 398 1.15 -6.17 19.90
N LYS A 399 -0.12 -6.12 20.31
CA LYS A 399 -0.81 -7.24 20.96
C LYS A 399 -0.87 -8.46 20.05
N LEU A 400 -1.19 -8.29 18.78
CA LEU A 400 -1.24 -9.38 17.82
C LEU A 400 0.16 -9.94 17.53
N MET A 401 1.18 -9.09 17.40
CA MET A 401 2.56 -9.55 17.18
C MET A 401 3.12 -10.31 18.39
N GLN A 402 2.77 -9.90 19.62
CA GLN A 402 3.11 -10.64 20.82
C GLN A 402 2.47 -12.03 20.80
N HIS A 403 1.19 -12.13 20.43
CA HIS A 403 0.52 -13.42 20.26
C HIS A 403 1.25 -14.33 19.26
N TRP A 404 1.72 -13.81 18.13
CA TRP A 404 2.49 -14.62 17.18
C TRP A 404 3.85 -15.06 17.74
N ASP A 405 4.51 -14.24 18.56
CA ASP A 405 5.74 -14.64 19.24
C ASP A 405 5.49 -15.81 20.21
N ASP A 406 4.31 -15.85 20.87
CA ASP A 406 3.94 -16.88 21.84
C ASP A 406 3.54 -18.19 21.15
N VAL A 407 2.66 -18.15 20.14
CA VAL A 407 2.11 -19.37 19.51
C VAL A 407 2.95 -19.91 18.33
N LEU A 408 3.79 -19.09 17.72
CA LEU A 408 4.69 -19.45 16.62
C LEU A 408 6.14 -19.03 16.93
N PRO A 409 6.75 -19.57 17.98
CA PRO A 409 8.06 -19.11 18.45
C PRO A 409 9.12 -19.25 17.36
N LYS A 410 9.94 -18.18 17.17
CA LYS A 410 11.04 -18.09 16.19
C LYS A 410 10.60 -18.05 14.71
N LYS A 411 9.29 -17.99 14.41
CA LYS A 411 8.81 -17.86 13.02
C LYS A 411 8.87 -16.43 12.49
N VAL A 412 8.80 -15.45 13.38
CA VAL A 412 8.84 -14.03 13.04
C VAL A 412 10.11 -13.40 13.57
N LEU A 413 10.88 -12.76 12.71
CA LEU A 413 12.05 -11.97 13.09
C LEU A 413 11.63 -10.49 13.24
N ARG A 414 11.66 -9.96 14.46
CA ARG A 414 11.46 -8.53 14.71
C ARG A 414 12.72 -7.74 14.33
N VAL A 415 12.52 -6.68 13.54
CA VAL A 415 13.57 -5.72 13.13
C VAL A 415 13.09 -4.31 13.47
N ASN A 416 13.69 -3.69 14.49
CA ASN A 416 13.39 -2.31 14.83
C ASN A 416 14.13 -1.37 13.87
N ASN A 417 13.46 -0.38 13.38
CA ASN A 417 14.01 0.61 12.45
C ASN A 417 15.16 1.40 13.08
N GLU A 418 15.07 1.70 14.37
CA GLU A 418 16.07 2.42 15.14
C GLU A 418 17.38 1.62 15.24
N ASP A 419 17.28 0.30 15.49
CA ASP A 419 18.44 -0.61 15.56
C ASP A 419 19.09 -0.74 14.17
N LEU A 420 18.27 -0.86 13.12
CA LEU A 420 18.74 -0.94 11.73
C LEU A 420 19.50 0.34 11.31
N ILE A 421 19.04 1.51 11.76
CA ILE A 421 19.73 2.79 11.49
C ILE A 421 21.01 2.94 12.31
N SER A 422 21.05 2.44 13.53
CA SER A 422 22.20 2.59 14.43
C SER A 422 23.32 1.59 14.15
N ASP A 423 22.98 0.39 13.72
CA ASP A 423 23.90 -0.74 13.44
C ASP A 423 23.44 -1.51 12.18
N LEU A 424 23.62 -0.91 11.01
CA LEU A 424 23.17 -1.49 9.74
C LEU A 424 23.80 -2.87 9.49
N GLU A 425 25.10 -3.01 9.64
CA GLU A 425 25.83 -4.25 9.31
C GLU A 425 25.43 -5.39 10.25
N GLY A 426 25.36 -5.13 11.57
CA GLY A 426 24.93 -6.13 12.55
C GLY A 426 23.49 -6.57 12.32
N GLN A 427 22.57 -5.66 12.02
CA GLN A 427 21.18 -6.00 11.76
C GLN A 427 21.02 -6.74 10.42
N VAL A 428 21.73 -6.36 9.36
CA VAL A 428 21.71 -7.07 8.07
C VAL A 428 22.26 -8.49 8.27
N THR A 429 23.37 -8.66 8.99
CA THR A 429 23.92 -9.99 9.32
C THR A 429 22.90 -10.85 10.08
N ARG A 430 22.20 -10.27 11.05
CA ARG A 430 21.14 -10.97 11.81
C ARG A 430 19.96 -11.39 10.93
N ILE A 431 19.54 -10.52 10.00
CA ILE A 431 18.47 -10.81 9.05
C ILE A 431 18.90 -11.95 8.10
N LEU A 432 20.07 -11.85 7.48
CA LEU A 432 20.58 -12.87 6.55
C LEU A 432 20.79 -14.23 7.25
N THR A 433 21.27 -14.24 8.50
CA THR A 433 21.38 -15.45 9.32
C THR A 433 20.00 -16.10 9.53
N PHE A 434 18.96 -15.33 9.86
CA PHE A 434 17.58 -15.83 9.99
C PHE A 434 17.04 -16.40 8.67
N LEU A 435 17.42 -15.79 7.54
CA LEU A 435 17.04 -16.24 6.20
C LEU A 435 17.89 -17.44 5.71
N GLU A 436 18.92 -17.84 6.46
CA GLU A 436 19.89 -18.89 6.09
C GLU A 436 20.61 -18.54 4.77
N LEU A 437 20.99 -17.28 4.61
CA LEU A 437 21.69 -16.74 3.45
C LEU A 437 23.08 -16.23 3.84
N PRO A 438 24.07 -16.30 2.93
CA PRO A 438 25.38 -15.73 3.15
C PRO A 438 25.28 -14.19 3.23
N PHE A 439 26.26 -13.57 3.91
CA PHE A 439 26.39 -12.12 3.90
C PHE A 439 26.90 -11.64 2.53
N GLU A 440 26.30 -10.56 2.01
CA GLU A 440 26.72 -9.85 0.80
C GLU A 440 26.82 -8.36 1.09
N GLU A 441 27.95 -7.74 0.67
CA GLU A 441 28.26 -6.32 0.88
C GLU A 441 27.25 -5.38 0.18
N GLU A 442 26.64 -5.85 -0.90
CA GLU A 442 25.61 -5.16 -1.66
C GLU A 442 24.40 -4.81 -0.79
N CYS A 443 24.10 -5.62 0.22
CA CYS A 443 23.06 -5.36 1.19
C CYS A 443 23.33 -4.10 2.04
N ILE A 444 24.59 -3.80 2.33
CA ILE A 444 24.99 -2.57 3.03
C ILE A 444 24.97 -1.37 2.08
N SER A 445 25.34 -1.60 0.81
CA SER A 445 25.32 -0.58 -0.24
C SER A 445 23.96 -0.51 -0.98
N PHE A 446 22.87 -0.96 -0.37
CA PHE A 446 21.51 -1.11 -0.94
C PHE A 446 21.02 0.10 -1.73
N TYR A 447 21.42 1.31 -1.38
CA TYR A 447 21.05 2.56 -2.05
C TYR A 447 21.62 2.70 -3.46
N LYS A 448 22.60 1.85 -3.84
CA LYS A 448 23.15 1.75 -5.20
C LYS A 448 22.35 0.81 -6.09
N THR A 449 21.48 -0.02 -5.52
CA THR A 449 20.69 -1.01 -6.26
C THR A 449 19.55 -0.33 -7.01
N GLU A 450 19.63 -0.37 -8.34
CA GLU A 450 18.63 0.20 -9.23
C GLU A 450 17.44 -0.74 -9.39
N ARG A 451 16.30 -0.37 -8.83
CA ARG A 451 15.02 -1.05 -9.03
C ARG A 451 13.85 -0.08 -8.91
N SER A 452 12.71 -0.46 -9.44
CA SER A 452 11.45 0.24 -9.25
C SER A 452 11.01 0.11 -7.79
N VAL A 453 10.76 1.23 -7.10
CA VAL A 453 10.27 1.25 -5.72
C VAL A 453 8.97 2.04 -5.65
N ARG A 454 7.85 1.36 -5.50
CA ARG A 454 6.51 1.95 -5.51
C ARG A 454 5.94 2.14 -4.11
N THR A 455 6.57 2.99 -3.32
CA THR A 455 6.11 3.31 -1.95
C THR A 455 6.29 4.79 -1.64
N ALA A 456 5.65 5.26 -0.56
CA ALA A 456 5.86 6.62 -0.04
C ALA A 456 7.29 6.87 0.45
N SER A 457 8.13 5.84 0.56
CA SER A 457 9.52 5.91 1.02
C SER A 457 10.54 5.69 -0.11
N SER A 458 10.11 5.71 -1.39
CA SER A 458 10.97 5.41 -2.55
C SER A 458 12.25 6.25 -2.60
N GLU A 459 12.15 7.56 -2.35
CA GLU A 459 13.30 8.46 -2.40
C GLU A 459 14.25 8.25 -1.21
N GLN A 460 13.73 7.82 -0.05
CA GLN A 460 14.51 7.61 1.15
C GLN A 460 15.48 6.42 1.01
N VAL A 461 15.04 5.35 0.36
CA VAL A 461 15.85 4.13 0.19
C VAL A 461 16.89 4.21 -0.94
N ARG A 462 16.94 5.33 -1.66
CA ARG A 462 17.96 5.64 -2.66
C ARG A 462 19.17 6.41 -2.07
N LYS A 463 19.18 6.61 -0.75
CA LYS A 463 20.26 7.26 0.00
C LYS A 463 20.74 6.34 1.10
N PRO A 464 21.99 6.48 1.56
CA PRO A 464 22.47 5.79 2.77
C PRO A 464 21.52 6.05 3.95
N VAL A 465 21.45 5.10 4.88
CA VAL A 465 20.66 5.28 6.11
C VAL A 465 21.15 6.52 6.88
N ASN A 466 20.19 7.24 7.43
CA ASN A 466 20.46 8.41 8.28
C ASN A 466 19.41 8.50 9.41
N LYS A 467 19.69 9.34 10.39
CA LYS A 467 18.82 9.54 11.57
C LYS A 467 17.72 10.58 11.36
N GLU A 468 17.63 11.19 10.19
CA GLU A 468 16.67 12.28 9.91
C GLU A 468 15.21 11.87 10.09
N GLY A 469 14.91 10.58 10.00
CA GLY A 469 13.57 10.04 10.22
C GLY A 469 13.15 9.93 11.68
N MET A 470 14.07 10.00 12.63
CA MET A 470 13.83 9.80 14.06
C MET A 470 13.45 11.12 14.74
N GLY A 471 12.45 11.08 15.62
CA GLY A 471 12.04 12.23 16.41
C GLY A 471 11.36 13.35 15.63
N ARG A 472 10.94 13.11 14.39
CA ARG A 472 10.23 14.13 13.57
C ARG A 472 8.88 14.57 14.13
N TRP A 473 8.35 13.86 15.10
CA TRP A 473 7.15 14.25 15.83
C TRP A 473 7.41 15.34 16.88
N LYS A 474 8.66 15.51 17.36
CA LYS A 474 9.00 16.41 18.47
C LYS A 474 8.56 17.89 18.27
N PRO A 475 8.74 18.50 17.10
CA PRO A 475 8.22 19.85 16.83
C PRO A 475 6.70 19.98 16.96
N TYR A 476 5.98 18.86 16.91
CA TYR A 476 4.52 18.78 16.97
C TYR A 476 4.01 18.25 18.33
N ALA A 477 4.89 18.09 19.33
CA ALA A 477 4.58 17.42 20.60
C ALA A 477 3.27 17.90 21.26
N LYS A 478 3.02 19.20 21.27
CA LYS A 478 1.79 19.79 21.87
C LYS A 478 0.49 19.34 21.22
N HIS A 479 0.55 18.87 19.97
CA HIS A 479 -0.62 18.39 19.23
C HIS A 479 -0.84 16.89 19.39
N LEU A 480 0.10 16.15 20.02
CA LEU A 480 0.07 14.70 20.09
C LEU A 480 -0.61 14.14 21.35
N LYS A 481 -1.25 15.00 22.17
CA LYS A 481 -2.03 14.55 23.33
C LYS A 481 -3.06 13.46 22.99
N PRO A 482 -3.86 13.55 21.89
CA PRO A 482 -4.81 12.50 21.52
C PRO A 482 -4.14 11.14 21.19
N LEU A 483 -2.92 11.16 20.68
CA LEU A 483 -2.14 9.95 20.45
C LEU A 483 -1.61 9.37 21.77
N LEU A 484 -1.08 10.23 22.65
CA LEU A 484 -0.56 9.82 23.94
C LEU A 484 -1.63 9.20 24.85
N GLU A 485 -2.88 9.72 24.80
CA GLU A 485 -4.00 9.24 25.62
C GLU A 485 -4.40 7.79 25.33
N VAL A 486 -4.11 7.28 24.14
CA VAL A 486 -4.48 5.92 23.71
C VAL A 486 -3.30 4.97 23.62
N LEU A 487 -2.09 5.44 23.39
CA LEU A 487 -0.90 4.57 23.31
C LEU A 487 -0.60 3.95 24.69
N ASP A 488 -0.24 2.66 24.68
CA ASP A 488 0.27 2.01 25.88
C ASP A 488 1.58 2.70 26.34
N SER A 489 1.56 3.25 27.54
CA SER A 489 2.68 3.98 28.12
C SER A 489 3.95 3.13 28.26
N ASN A 490 3.82 1.79 28.36
CA ASN A 490 4.97 0.89 28.41
C ASN A 490 5.77 0.84 27.11
N LEU A 491 5.21 1.33 26.01
CA LEU A 491 5.85 1.40 24.70
C LEU A 491 6.61 2.73 24.48
N LEU A 492 6.51 3.66 25.43
CA LEU A 492 7.00 5.03 25.29
C LEU A 492 8.14 5.32 26.28
N LEU A 493 9.04 6.22 25.87
CA LEU A 493 10.06 6.76 26.77
C LEU A 493 9.42 7.78 27.69
N GLU A 494 9.81 7.79 28.96
CA GLU A 494 9.28 8.70 29.98
C GLU A 494 9.50 10.18 29.59
N GLU A 495 10.69 10.50 29.06
CA GLU A 495 11.05 11.82 28.56
C GLU A 495 10.12 12.33 27.45
N ASP A 496 9.66 11.44 26.55
CA ASP A 496 8.75 11.79 25.46
C ASP A 496 7.31 12.00 25.96
N ILE A 497 6.89 11.23 26.96
CA ILE A 497 5.61 11.43 27.67
C ILE A 497 5.61 12.81 28.35
N GLU A 498 6.67 13.16 29.06
CA GLU A 498 6.81 14.44 29.73
C GLU A 498 6.83 15.60 28.73
N LEU A 499 7.54 15.44 27.60
CA LEU A 499 7.59 16.45 26.54
C LEU A 499 6.18 16.75 25.99
N ILE A 500 5.36 15.76 25.75
CA ILE A 500 3.99 15.96 25.22
C ILE A 500 3.06 16.53 26.29
N LYS A 501 3.19 16.12 27.57
CA LYS A 501 2.36 16.62 28.68
C LYS A 501 2.74 18.03 29.09
N GLY A 502 4.01 18.40 28.99
CA GLY A 502 4.55 19.70 29.40
C GLY A 502 4.31 20.82 28.40
N GLN A 503 3.84 20.53 27.23
CA GLN A 503 3.46 21.47 26.16
C GLN A 503 1.94 21.79 26.23
#